data_4bf229dd32aecc1ab65efdfc7ae107d6
#
_entry.id   4bf229dd32aecc1ab65efdfc7ae107d6
#
_cell.length_a   1.000
_cell.length_b   1.000
_cell.length_c   1.000
_cell.angle_alpha   90.00
_cell.angle_beta   90.00
_cell.angle_gamma   90.00
#
_symmetry.space_group_name_H-M   'P 1'
#
loop_
_entity.id
_entity.type
_entity.pdbx_description
1 polymer ?
#
loop_
_entity_poly.entity_id
_entity_poly.type
_entity_poly.pdbx_seq_one_letter_code
_entity_poly.pdbx_strand_id
1 'polypeptide(L)'
;MTLVPDSDADAYWRSRPRDARAVAAASDQSRPIASRAAFLAKIEEETRRYEGEIPRPKRWCGYRVWAERVELWVGQPARAHDRAAWTRALTQTDAGFTGGAWRSTRLQP
;
A
#
# COMPACT_ATOMS: atom_id res chain seq x y z
N MET A 1 -8.15 -6.23 9.29
CA MET A 1 -7.97 -5.29 8.17
C MET A 1 -9.30 -4.60 7.88
N THR A 2 -9.31 -3.28 7.75
CA THR A 2 -10.49 -2.48 7.40
C THR A 2 -10.15 -1.51 6.27
N LEU A 3 -11.15 -1.06 5.52
CA LEU A 3 -10.99 0.08 4.62
C LEU A 3 -10.70 1.34 5.44
N VAL A 4 -9.80 2.19 4.96
CA VAL A 4 -9.62 3.52 5.55
C VAL A 4 -10.77 4.43 5.14
N PRO A 5 -11.11 5.47 5.93
CA PRO A 5 -12.05 6.52 5.52
C PRO A 5 -11.60 7.19 4.21
N ASP A 6 -12.56 7.67 3.43
CA ASP A 6 -12.25 8.37 2.17
C ASP A 6 -11.33 9.58 2.39
N SER A 7 -11.46 10.28 3.50
CA SER A 7 -10.57 11.40 3.88
C SER A 7 -9.08 11.01 3.95
N ASP A 8 -8.78 9.82 4.50
CA ASP A 8 -7.42 9.30 4.60
C ASP A 8 -6.90 8.88 3.21
N ALA A 9 -7.76 8.22 2.43
CA ALA A 9 -7.44 7.83 1.05
C ALA A 9 -7.19 9.07 0.17
N ASP A 10 -8.01 10.12 0.30
CA ASP A 10 -7.86 11.37 -0.43
C ASP A 10 -6.58 12.11 -0.03
N ALA A 11 -6.26 12.15 1.27
CA ALA A 11 -5.03 12.76 1.76
C ALA A 11 -3.80 12.06 1.18
N TYR A 12 -3.79 10.73 1.20
CA TYR A 12 -2.70 9.95 0.61
C TYR A 12 -2.65 10.09 -0.92
N TRP A 13 -3.81 10.13 -1.61
CA TRP A 13 -3.87 10.37 -3.05
C TRP A 13 -3.21 11.71 -3.41
N ARG A 14 -3.53 12.78 -2.70
CA ARG A 14 -2.94 14.12 -2.94
C ARG A 14 -1.44 14.16 -2.68
N SER A 15 -0.92 13.36 -1.77
CA SER A 15 0.53 13.29 -1.50
C SER A 15 1.34 12.59 -2.59
N ARG A 16 0.69 11.84 -3.49
CA ARG A 16 1.36 11.13 -4.58
C ARG A 16 1.79 12.08 -5.69
N PRO A 17 2.94 11.86 -6.36
CA PRO A 17 3.30 12.57 -7.58
C PRO A 17 2.20 12.48 -8.65
N ARG A 18 2.07 13.53 -9.46
CA ARG A 18 1.01 13.61 -10.49
C ARG A 18 1.05 12.46 -11.50
N ASP A 19 2.25 12.09 -11.96
CA ASP A 19 2.46 10.95 -12.87
C ASP A 19 2.01 9.62 -12.25
N ALA A 20 2.31 9.38 -10.98
CA ALA A 20 1.85 8.19 -10.25
C ALA A 20 0.31 8.17 -10.08
N ARG A 21 -0.32 9.34 -9.96
CA ARG A 21 -1.79 9.46 -9.97
C ARG A 21 -2.37 9.16 -11.34
N ALA A 22 -1.76 9.64 -12.43
CA ALA A 22 -2.18 9.35 -13.80
C ALA A 22 -2.12 7.84 -14.09
N VAL A 23 -1.03 7.18 -13.73
CA VAL A 23 -0.88 5.72 -13.86
C VAL A 23 -1.97 4.98 -13.09
N ALA A 24 -2.23 5.36 -11.84
CA ALA A 24 -3.25 4.71 -11.01
C ALA A 24 -4.68 4.98 -11.51
N ALA A 25 -4.94 6.15 -12.07
CA ALA A 25 -6.23 6.49 -12.67
C ALA A 25 -6.48 5.70 -13.96
N ALA A 26 -5.45 5.53 -14.80
CA ALA A 26 -5.54 4.78 -16.06
C ALA A 26 -5.61 3.26 -15.87
N SER A 27 -5.14 2.74 -14.71
CA SER A 27 -4.98 1.31 -14.47
C SER A 27 -6.27 0.65 -13.96
N ASP A 28 -6.74 -0.36 -14.67
CA ASP A 28 -7.67 -1.37 -14.16
C ASP A 28 -6.82 -2.53 -13.63
N GLN A 29 -6.29 -2.40 -12.42
CA GLN A 29 -5.30 -3.31 -11.84
C GLN A 29 -5.67 -4.79 -12.02
N SER A 30 -4.70 -5.59 -12.48
CA SER A 30 -4.83 -7.04 -12.72
C SER A 30 -5.79 -7.43 -13.84
N ARG A 31 -6.33 -6.48 -14.60
CA ARG A 31 -7.12 -6.78 -15.81
C ARG A 31 -6.21 -6.94 -17.03
N PRO A 32 -6.55 -7.85 -17.96
CA PRO A 32 -5.83 -7.96 -19.22
C PRO A 32 -5.81 -6.65 -19.99
N ILE A 33 -4.73 -6.40 -20.69
CA ILE A 33 -4.58 -5.28 -21.63
C ILE A 33 -3.86 -5.77 -22.89
N ALA A 34 -4.19 -5.19 -24.04
CA ALA A 34 -3.70 -5.65 -25.33
C ALA A 34 -2.16 -5.52 -25.50
N SER A 35 -1.56 -4.46 -24.95
CA SER A 35 -0.12 -4.23 -25.03
C SER A 35 0.35 -3.18 -24.01
N ARG A 36 1.67 -3.10 -23.81
CA ARG A 36 2.28 -1.98 -23.07
C ARG A 36 1.97 -0.63 -23.74
N ALA A 37 1.99 -0.55 -25.07
CA ALA A 37 1.67 0.68 -25.80
C ALA A 37 0.23 1.14 -25.52
N ALA A 38 -0.73 0.23 -25.50
CA ALA A 38 -2.12 0.54 -25.15
C ALA A 38 -2.23 1.09 -23.71
N PHE A 39 -1.45 0.57 -22.75
CA PHE A 39 -1.44 1.10 -21.39
C PHE A 39 -0.83 2.51 -21.31
N LEU A 40 0.27 2.76 -22.01
CA LEU A 40 0.90 4.09 -22.07
C LEU A 40 -0.05 5.12 -22.69
N ALA A 41 -0.80 4.76 -23.74
CA ALA A 41 -1.81 5.63 -24.35
C ALA A 41 -2.92 5.98 -23.34
N LYS A 42 -3.40 5.03 -22.53
CA LYS A 42 -4.37 5.31 -21.47
C LYS A 42 -3.82 6.30 -20.42
N ILE A 43 -2.56 6.17 -20.02
CA ILE A 43 -1.92 7.10 -19.09
C ILE A 43 -1.84 8.50 -19.66
N GLU A 44 -1.47 8.62 -20.95
CA GLU A 44 -1.38 9.89 -21.64
C GLU A 44 -2.76 10.56 -21.78
N GLU A 45 -3.80 9.78 -22.05
CA GLU A 45 -5.18 10.25 -22.08
C GLU A 45 -5.62 10.81 -20.72
N GLU A 46 -5.39 10.08 -19.63
CA GLU A 46 -5.71 10.54 -18.27
C GLU A 46 -4.91 11.80 -17.89
N THR A 47 -3.65 11.88 -18.31
CA THR A 47 -2.80 13.05 -18.07
C THR A 47 -3.33 14.29 -18.79
N ARG A 48 -3.83 14.14 -20.02
CA ARG A 48 -4.40 15.23 -20.82
C ARG A 48 -5.81 15.64 -20.38
N ARG A 49 -6.59 14.69 -19.85
CA ARG A 49 -7.96 14.92 -19.40
C ARG A 49 -8.03 15.95 -18.26
N TYR A 50 -6.99 16.05 -17.44
CA TYR A 50 -6.94 16.94 -16.28
C TYR A 50 -5.73 17.86 -16.37
N GLU A 51 -5.96 19.17 -16.57
CA GLU A 51 -4.91 20.19 -16.61
C GLU A 51 -4.27 20.42 -15.23
N GLY A 52 -5.01 20.15 -14.15
CA GLY A 52 -4.57 20.29 -12.75
C GLY A 52 -4.51 18.98 -11.99
N GLU A 53 -5.25 18.91 -10.91
CA GLU A 53 -5.33 17.75 -10.05
C GLU A 53 -6.11 16.60 -10.72
N ILE A 54 -5.52 15.40 -10.71
CA ILE A 54 -6.19 14.18 -11.13
C ILE A 54 -7.04 13.68 -9.96
N PRO A 55 -8.38 13.58 -10.10
CA PRO A 55 -9.23 13.11 -9.01
C PRO A 55 -8.97 11.65 -8.69
N ARG A 56 -9.11 11.28 -7.41
CA ARG A 56 -8.99 9.88 -6.97
C ARG A 56 -10.15 9.05 -7.54
N PRO A 57 -9.87 7.98 -8.30
CA PRO A 57 -10.93 7.06 -8.71
C PRO A 57 -11.56 6.38 -7.49
N LYS A 58 -12.88 6.19 -7.49
CA LYS A 58 -13.60 5.53 -6.37
C LYS A 58 -13.06 4.12 -6.05
N ARG A 59 -12.54 3.41 -7.06
CA ARG A 59 -11.92 2.10 -6.90
C ARG A 59 -10.55 2.14 -6.20
N TRP A 60 -9.91 3.31 -6.14
CA TRP A 60 -8.64 3.49 -5.46
C TRP A 60 -8.88 3.81 -3.99
N CYS A 61 -8.62 2.84 -3.13
CA CYS A 61 -8.84 2.93 -1.70
C CYS A 61 -7.61 2.42 -0.93
N GLY A 62 -7.57 2.65 0.36
CA GLY A 62 -6.55 2.14 1.26
C GLY A 62 -7.13 1.15 2.27
N TYR A 63 -6.26 0.28 2.77
CA TYR A 63 -6.59 -0.63 3.86
C TYR A 63 -5.70 -0.35 5.06
N ARG A 64 -6.29 -0.35 6.25
CA ARG A 64 -5.56 -0.33 7.52
C ARG A 64 -5.38 -1.75 8.02
N VAL A 65 -4.11 -2.12 8.25
CA VAL A 65 -3.75 -3.43 8.78
C VAL A 65 -3.12 -3.22 10.16
N TRP A 66 -3.61 -3.93 11.16
CA TRP A 66 -3.00 -3.98 12.48
C TRP A 66 -2.13 -5.23 12.57
N ALA A 67 -0.83 -5.02 12.67
CA ALA A 67 0.13 -6.11 12.76
C ALA A 67 0.22 -6.62 14.21
N GLU A 68 0.02 -7.92 14.41
CA GLU A 68 0.35 -8.63 15.65
C GLU A 68 1.79 -9.13 15.65
N ARG A 69 2.30 -9.43 14.48
CA ARG A 69 3.66 -9.90 14.26
C ARG A 69 4.28 -9.21 13.06
N VAL A 70 5.51 -8.76 13.24
CA VAL A 70 6.37 -8.23 12.16
C VAL A 70 7.70 -8.98 12.25
N GLU A 71 8.21 -9.42 11.13
CA GLU A 71 9.54 -10.02 11.03
C GLU A 71 10.38 -9.21 10.04
N LEU A 72 11.57 -8.84 10.46
CA LEU A 72 12.60 -8.27 9.60
C LEU A 72 13.66 -9.33 9.34
N TRP A 73 14.06 -9.41 8.09
CA TRP A 73 14.98 -10.42 7.61
C TRP A 73 16.06 -9.76 6.76
N VAL A 74 17.31 -10.02 7.09
CA VAL A 74 18.47 -9.52 6.35
C VAL A 74 19.28 -10.70 5.82
N GLY A 75 19.45 -10.75 4.50
CA GLY A 75 20.23 -11.78 3.84
C GLY A 75 21.71 -11.71 4.20
N GLN A 76 22.28 -12.85 4.58
CA GLN A 76 23.69 -13.00 4.90
C GLN A 76 24.32 -14.14 4.09
N PRO A 77 25.65 -14.13 3.86
CA PRO A 77 26.36 -15.24 3.23
C PRO A 77 26.15 -16.56 3.96
N ALA A 78 26.30 -17.67 3.25
CA ALA A 78 26.13 -19.02 3.76
C ALA A 78 24.77 -19.30 4.41
N ARG A 79 23.73 -18.51 4.05
CA ARG A 79 22.37 -18.57 4.62
C ARG A 79 22.28 -18.31 6.13
N ALA A 80 23.34 -17.73 6.73
CA ALA A 80 23.35 -17.33 8.14
C ALA A 80 22.58 -16.00 8.34
N HIS A 81 21.31 -15.98 7.90
CA HIS A 81 20.49 -14.78 7.85
C HIS A 81 20.19 -14.21 9.24
N ASP A 82 20.25 -12.89 9.36
CA ASP A 82 19.73 -12.20 10.54
C ASP A 82 18.23 -12.08 10.47
N ARG A 83 17.55 -12.60 11.48
CA ARG A 83 16.10 -12.55 11.60
C ARG A 83 15.70 -12.03 12.97
N ALA A 84 14.78 -11.09 12.99
CA ALA A 84 14.19 -10.60 14.22
C ALA A 84 12.68 -10.45 14.05
N ALA A 85 11.94 -10.91 15.04
CA ALA A 85 10.49 -10.80 15.06
C ALA A 85 10.05 -9.90 16.22
N TRP A 86 9.01 -9.12 15.98
CA TRP A 86 8.28 -8.34 16.97
C TRP A 86 6.87 -8.88 17.05
N THR A 87 6.39 -9.10 18.25
CA THR A 87 5.03 -9.53 18.51
C THR A 87 4.36 -8.62 19.53
N ARG A 88 3.06 -8.47 19.41
CA ARG A 88 2.21 -7.75 20.37
C ARG A 88 0.81 -8.35 20.40
N ALA A 89 0.09 -8.14 21.48
CA ALA A 89 -1.35 -8.40 21.51
C ALA A 89 -2.11 -7.27 20.84
N LEU A 90 -3.21 -7.61 20.18
CA LEU A 90 -4.21 -6.66 19.67
C LEU A 90 -5.49 -6.79 20.49
N THR A 91 -6.05 -5.66 20.90
CA THR A 91 -7.35 -5.59 21.55
C THR A 91 -8.34 -4.95 20.57
N GLN A 92 -9.46 -5.61 20.33
CA GLN A 92 -10.52 -5.08 19.48
C GLN A 92 -11.19 -3.86 20.13
N THR A 93 -11.50 -2.86 19.32
CA THR A 93 -12.22 -1.64 19.67
C THR A 93 -13.26 -1.34 18.61
N ASP A 94 -14.18 -0.40 18.86
CA ASP A 94 -15.18 0.02 17.86
C ASP A 94 -14.54 0.59 16.59
N ALA A 95 -13.35 1.19 16.70
CA ALA A 95 -12.60 1.76 15.56
C ALA A 95 -11.62 0.77 14.89
N GLY A 96 -11.60 -0.50 15.31
CA GLY A 96 -10.70 -1.53 14.80
C GLY A 96 -9.91 -2.22 15.91
N PHE A 97 -8.61 -1.94 16.05
CA PHE A 97 -7.77 -2.58 17.07
C PHE A 97 -6.81 -1.57 17.70
N THR A 98 -6.48 -1.80 18.97
CA THR A 98 -5.38 -1.14 19.68
C THR A 98 -4.28 -2.15 19.94
N GLY A 99 -3.01 -1.77 19.67
CA GLY A 99 -1.87 -2.64 19.89
C GLY A 99 -1.21 -2.40 21.23
N GLY A 100 -0.88 -3.48 21.94
CA GLY A 100 -0.04 -3.46 23.14
C GLY A 100 1.45 -3.18 22.81
N ALA A 101 2.29 -3.22 23.82
CA ALA A 101 3.73 -3.05 23.66
C ALA A 101 4.34 -4.18 22.80
N TRP A 102 5.29 -3.82 21.95
CA TRP A 102 6.05 -4.78 21.18
C TRP A 102 7.08 -5.50 22.02
N ARG A 103 7.18 -6.81 21.80
CA ARG A 103 8.25 -7.67 22.33
C ARG A 103 9.08 -8.17 21.15
N SER A 104 10.39 -7.99 21.21
CA SER A 104 11.30 -8.43 20.16
C SER A 104 12.00 -9.75 20.53
N THR A 105 12.29 -10.56 19.51
CA THR A 105 13.03 -11.82 19.64
C THR A 105 13.87 -12.02 18.40
N ARG A 106 15.12 -12.43 18.56
CA ARG A 106 15.97 -12.88 17.46
C ARG A 106 15.59 -14.32 17.10
N LEU A 107 15.50 -14.61 15.80
CA LEU A 107 15.21 -15.94 15.30
C LEU A 107 16.44 -16.56 14.64
N GLN A 108 16.53 -17.87 14.69
CA GLN A 108 17.51 -18.61 13.90
C GLN A 108 17.12 -18.59 12.42
N PRO A 109 18.10 -18.61 11.48
CA PRO A 109 17.84 -18.66 10.05
C PRO A 109 17.17 -19.94 9.59
#